data_4ef3b766f9d155f9d915b96877abe0f5
#
_entry.id   4ef3b766f9d155f9d915b96877abe0f5
#
_cell.length_a   1.000
_cell.length_b   1.000
_cell.length_c   1.000
_cell.angle_alpha   90.00
_cell.angle_beta   90.00
_cell.angle_gamma   90.00
#
_symmetry.space_group_name_H-M   'P 1'
#
loop_
_entity.id
_entity.type
_entity.pdbx_description
1 polymer ?
#
loop_
_entity_poly.entity_id
_entity_poly.type
_entity_poly.pdbx_seq_one_letter_code
_entity_poly.pdbx_strand_id
1 'polypeptide(L)'
;MVMLIQTPPEGIYDELFDQDNRVRPSCRMLEDWLIRSDEALLAEKRREADVLFQRLGITFNVYGEDQGAERLIPFDLIPRVISASDWQRLQAGLRQRVQALNRFLFDIYHEFEIIRAGVISAEQVFANPQYQPGMQNLKLPRNLYSHIAGIDLIRHNDGDFYVLEDNLRCPSGVSYMLENRRMMMRLFPELFAKAPVAPVEHYPALLGETLRAASLNPNPTVVVLTPGRFNSAYFEHAFLARQMGIELVEGADLFIRRNKVYMKTTIGPQQVDVIYRRVDDDFLDPLAGNPDSMLGVPGLYAAYRTGNVVLANAMGTGVADDKAIYPFVPEMIRFYLGEEPILKNVPTWQGRKPKDLKYILDNLPDLVVKETQGAGGYGMLIGPKASKKELSHFRSLLRARPDNYIAQPTLSLSTCPTFVNEGVAPRHLDLRPFVLSGKKVQMVPGGLTRVALKEGSLVVNSSQGGGTKDTWVLEGEEC
;
A
#
# COMPACT_ATOMS: atom_id res chain seq x y z
N MET A 1 15.95 -28.17 22.02
CA MET A 1 17.18 -27.72 21.31
C MET A 1 17.05 -26.21 21.20
N VAL A 2 18.04 -25.46 21.65
CA VAL A 2 17.98 -23.97 21.54
C VAL A 2 17.90 -23.64 20.06
N MET A 3 16.92 -22.85 19.67
CA MET A 3 16.71 -22.45 18.28
C MET A 3 17.86 -21.55 17.84
N LEU A 4 18.59 -21.97 16.79
CA LEU A 4 19.64 -21.18 16.20
C LEU A 4 19.00 -20.11 15.29
N ILE A 5 19.13 -18.84 15.68
CA ILE A 5 18.80 -17.72 14.82
C ILE A 5 20.01 -17.51 13.90
N GLN A 6 19.80 -17.63 12.61
CA GLN A 6 20.86 -17.40 11.62
C GLN A 6 21.27 -15.93 11.63
N THR A 7 22.57 -15.67 11.53
CA THR A 7 23.12 -14.31 11.43
C THR A 7 22.74 -13.66 10.10
N PRO A 8 22.44 -12.35 10.11
CA PRO A 8 22.11 -11.62 8.89
C PRO A 8 23.32 -11.54 7.93
N PRO A 9 23.08 -11.40 6.62
CA PRO A 9 24.14 -11.17 5.65
C PRO A 9 24.91 -9.87 5.94
N GLU A 10 26.22 -9.87 5.71
CA GLU A 10 27.06 -8.67 5.84
C GLU A 10 26.55 -7.50 5.00
N GLY A 11 26.61 -6.28 5.55
CA GLY A 11 26.25 -5.05 4.83
C GLY A 11 24.74 -4.84 4.64
N ILE A 12 23.88 -5.66 5.26
CA ILE A 12 22.43 -5.49 5.28
C ILE A 12 21.98 -5.06 6.67
N TYR A 13 21.07 -4.07 6.74
CA TYR A 13 20.42 -3.70 8.00
C TYR A 13 19.53 -4.85 8.47
N ASP A 14 19.79 -5.36 9.67
CA ASP A 14 18.92 -6.34 10.31
C ASP A 14 18.04 -5.69 11.38
N GLU A 15 16.75 -6.05 11.42
CA GLU A 15 15.78 -5.46 12.34
C GLU A 15 15.92 -6.01 13.78
N LEU A 16 16.56 -7.18 13.94
CA LEU A 16 16.82 -7.80 15.25
C LEU A 16 18.21 -7.45 15.77
N PHE A 17 19.24 -7.53 14.93
CA PHE A 17 20.64 -7.34 15.32
C PHE A 17 21.20 -5.98 14.86
N ASP A 18 22.10 -5.42 15.66
CA ASP A 18 22.92 -4.28 15.27
C ASP A 18 24.19 -4.73 14.49
N GLN A 19 25.04 -3.76 14.14
CA GLN A 19 26.27 -4.02 13.39
C GLN A 19 27.31 -4.86 14.16
N ASP A 20 27.21 -4.91 15.49
CA ASP A 20 28.05 -5.71 16.36
C ASP A 20 27.44 -7.09 16.66
N ASN A 21 26.39 -7.49 15.97
CA ASN A 21 25.59 -8.70 16.22
C ASN A 21 24.96 -8.74 17.63
N ARG A 22 24.70 -7.58 18.23
CA ARG A 22 23.94 -7.47 19.47
C ARG A 22 22.47 -7.23 19.17
N VAL A 23 21.59 -7.82 19.99
CA VAL A 23 20.17 -7.57 19.82
C VAL A 23 19.81 -6.12 20.13
N ARG A 24 19.05 -5.50 19.24
CA ARG A 24 18.56 -4.13 19.41
C ARG A 24 17.71 -4.01 20.66
N PRO A 25 17.81 -2.93 21.45
CA PRO A 25 17.05 -2.77 22.68
C PRO A 25 15.54 -3.04 22.53
N SER A 26 14.93 -2.54 21.45
CA SER A 26 13.52 -2.75 21.13
C SER A 26 13.14 -4.21 20.84
N CYS A 27 14.10 -5.08 20.60
CA CYS A 27 13.88 -6.48 20.20
C CYS A 27 14.26 -7.50 21.29
N ARG A 28 14.72 -7.06 22.47
CA ARG A 28 15.16 -7.97 23.54
C ARG A 28 14.09 -8.97 23.96
N MET A 29 12.86 -8.50 24.11
CA MET A 29 11.74 -9.36 24.46
C MET A 29 11.43 -10.40 23.37
N LEU A 30 11.56 -10.01 22.09
CA LEU A 30 11.39 -10.92 20.96
C LEU A 30 12.50 -11.99 20.95
N GLU A 31 13.76 -11.60 21.21
CA GLU A 31 14.87 -12.54 21.34
C GLU A 31 14.63 -13.53 22.47
N ASP A 32 14.29 -13.03 23.68
CA ASP A 32 13.98 -13.87 24.83
C ASP A 32 12.88 -14.90 24.56
N TRP A 33 11.88 -14.48 23.82
CA TRP A 33 10.80 -15.37 23.40
C TRP A 33 11.29 -16.42 22.39
N LEU A 34 12.06 -16.01 21.37
CA LEU A 34 12.62 -16.92 20.36
C LEU A 34 13.55 -17.97 20.98
N ILE A 35 14.44 -17.58 21.91
CA ILE A 35 15.36 -18.50 22.58
C ILE A 35 14.61 -19.56 23.44
N ARG A 36 13.47 -19.16 24.02
CA ARG A 36 12.63 -20.06 24.85
C ARG A 36 11.65 -20.90 24.01
N SER A 37 11.44 -20.53 22.76
CA SER A 37 10.52 -21.24 21.87
C SER A 37 11.16 -22.52 21.34
N ASP A 38 10.38 -23.60 21.31
CA ASP A 38 10.80 -24.85 20.68
C ASP A 38 10.39 -24.81 19.19
N GLU A 39 11.27 -25.27 18.31
CA GLU A 39 11.01 -25.36 16.86
C GLU A 39 9.76 -26.21 16.58
N ALA A 40 9.54 -27.29 17.34
CA ALA A 40 8.35 -28.12 17.21
C ALA A 40 7.07 -27.34 17.55
N LEU A 41 7.11 -26.49 18.58
CA LEU A 41 6.00 -25.62 18.96
C LEU A 41 5.70 -24.60 17.85
N LEU A 42 6.71 -23.94 17.29
CA LEU A 42 6.51 -22.99 16.20
C LEU A 42 5.96 -23.68 14.94
N ALA A 43 6.45 -24.88 14.62
CA ALA A 43 5.91 -25.66 13.51
C ALA A 43 4.45 -26.08 13.72
N GLU A 44 4.06 -26.40 14.97
CA GLU A 44 2.65 -26.66 15.34
C GLU A 44 1.82 -25.39 15.21
N LYS A 45 2.28 -24.27 15.75
CA LYS A 45 1.59 -22.98 15.66
C LYS A 45 1.43 -22.48 14.24
N ARG A 46 2.41 -22.73 13.36
CA ARG A 46 2.31 -22.43 11.94
C ARG A 46 1.17 -23.23 11.26
N ARG A 47 1.10 -24.53 11.53
CA ARG A 47 -0.02 -25.36 11.02
C ARG A 47 -1.36 -24.89 11.55
N GLU A 48 -1.43 -24.50 12.84
CA GLU A 48 -2.64 -23.91 13.43
C GLU A 48 -3.04 -22.61 12.70
N ALA A 49 -2.06 -21.72 12.44
CA ALA A 49 -2.29 -20.50 11.68
C ALA A 49 -2.83 -20.77 10.27
N ASP A 50 -2.19 -21.67 9.52
CA ASP A 50 -2.61 -22.03 8.16
C ASP A 50 -4.06 -22.53 8.13
N VAL A 51 -4.45 -23.40 9.08
CA VAL A 51 -5.84 -23.89 9.21
C VAL A 51 -6.81 -22.76 9.53
N LEU A 52 -6.41 -21.82 10.39
CA LEU A 52 -7.24 -20.69 10.76
C LEU A 52 -7.41 -19.71 9.60
N PHE A 53 -6.34 -19.37 8.88
CA PHE A 53 -6.40 -18.53 7.69
C PHE A 53 -7.32 -19.14 6.63
N GLN A 54 -7.20 -20.45 6.39
CA GLN A 54 -8.07 -21.17 5.46
C GLN A 54 -9.56 -21.12 5.89
N ARG A 55 -9.86 -21.37 7.17
CA ARG A 55 -11.23 -21.33 7.69
C ARG A 55 -11.85 -19.93 7.67
N LEU A 56 -11.05 -18.90 7.84
CA LEU A 56 -11.48 -17.51 7.79
C LEU A 56 -11.60 -16.99 6.36
N GLY A 57 -11.17 -17.77 5.35
CA GLY A 57 -11.17 -17.36 3.95
C GLY A 57 -10.21 -16.22 3.66
N ILE A 58 -9.09 -16.14 4.41
CA ILE A 58 -8.06 -15.12 4.22
C ILE A 58 -7.20 -15.55 3.02
N THR A 59 -7.72 -15.34 1.83
CA THR A 59 -7.14 -15.76 0.58
C THR A 59 -6.84 -14.56 -0.32
N PHE A 60 -5.97 -14.78 -1.27
CA PHE A 60 -5.64 -13.83 -2.31
C PHE A 60 -5.75 -14.53 -3.67
N ASN A 61 -6.51 -13.96 -4.60
CA ASN A 61 -6.63 -14.52 -5.94
C ASN A 61 -5.45 -14.05 -6.80
N VAL A 62 -4.72 -15.00 -7.39
CA VAL A 62 -3.63 -14.70 -8.32
C VAL A 62 -4.20 -14.65 -9.74
N TYR A 63 -4.05 -13.51 -10.42
CA TYR A 63 -4.44 -13.37 -11.82
C TYR A 63 -3.41 -14.10 -12.71
N GLY A 64 -3.90 -14.87 -13.71
CA GLY A 64 -3.08 -15.42 -14.79
C GLY A 64 -2.75 -16.91 -14.70
N GLU A 65 -3.19 -17.64 -13.69
CA GLU A 65 -3.24 -19.12 -13.72
C GLU A 65 -4.65 -19.56 -14.09
N ASP A 66 -4.75 -20.51 -15.02
CA ASP A 66 -6.03 -21.12 -15.40
C ASP A 66 -6.77 -21.62 -14.15
N GLN A 67 -7.97 -21.07 -13.92
CA GLN A 67 -8.91 -21.38 -12.83
C GLN A 67 -8.81 -20.60 -11.51
N GLY A 68 -8.32 -19.36 -11.45
CA GLY A 68 -8.52 -18.50 -10.28
C GLY A 68 -8.25 -19.19 -8.93
N ALA A 69 -7.07 -19.81 -8.79
CA ALA A 69 -6.73 -20.55 -7.57
C ALA A 69 -6.61 -19.56 -6.41
N GLU A 70 -7.54 -19.64 -5.47
CA GLU A 70 -7.41 -18.97 -4.18
C GLU A 70 -6.18 -19.52 -3.46
N ARG A 71 -5.20 -18.66 -3.18
CA ARG A 71 -4.02 -19.01 -2.40
C ARG A 71 -4.08 -18.35 -1.04
N LEU A 72 -3.71 -19.10 -0.02
CA LEU A 72 -3.41 -18.53 1.30
C LEU A 72 -2.19 -17.62 1.18
N ILE A 73 -2.23 -16.44 1.80
CA ILE A 73 -1.03 -15.64 1.98
C ILE A 73 -0.24 -16.28 3.12
N PRO A 74 1.01 -16.71 2.89
CA PRO A 74 1.81 -17.30 3.96
C PRO A 74 1.98 -16.28 5.09
N PHE A 75 1.68 -16.71 6.31
CA PHE A 75 1.83 -15.93 7.52
C PHE A 75 3.05 -16.40 8.31
N ASP A 76 3.93 -15.47 8.66
CA ASP A 76 5.06 -15.76 9.52
C ASP A 76 4.75 -15.39 10.96
N LEU A 77 5.10 -16.31 11.88
CA LEU A 77 4.82 -16.23 13.32
C LEU A 77 5.72 -15.24 14.07
N ILE A 78 6.84 -14.83 13.48
CA ILE A 78 7.78 -13.91 14.11
C ILE A 78 7.44 -12.48 13.70
N PRO A 79 6.99 -11.63 14.64
CA PRO A 79 6.59 -10.28 14.33
C PRO A 79 7.79 -9.41 13.93
N ARG A 80 7.52 -8.35 13.16
CA ARG A 80 8.46 -7.24 12.97
C ARG A 80 8.26 -6.22 14.08
N VAL A 81 9.34 -5.82 14.75
CA VAL A 81 9.30 -4.79 15.80
C VAL A 81 9.79 -3.46 15.26
N ILE A 82 9.03 -2.40 15.51
CA ILE A 82 9.37 -1.00 15.20
C ILE A 82 9.37 -0.23 16.53
N SER A 83 10.45 0.49 16.81
CA SER A 83 10.55 1.31 18.02
C SER A 83 9.55 2.48 18.02
N ALA A 84 9.23 3.00 19.20
CA ALA A 84 8.36 4.17 19.33
C ALA A 84 8.94 5.39 18.59
N SER A 85 10.25 5.61 18.69
CA SER A 85 10.95 6.72 18.03
C SER A 85 10.93 6.60 16.50
N ASP A 86 11.20 5.40 15.95
CA ASP A 86 11.07 5.15 14.52
C ASP A 86 9.64 5.39 14.03
N TRP A 87 8.65 4.92 14.79
CA TRP A 87 7.25 5.11 14.41
C TRP A 87 6.82 6.57 14.45
N GLN A 88 7.25 7.34 15.45
CA GLN A 88 6.96 8.78 15.51
C GLN A 88 7.52 9.51 14.28
N ARG A 89 8.75 9.20 13.86
CA ARG A 89 9.35 9.77 12.65
C ARG A 89 8.59 9.34 11.39
N LEU A 90 8.24 8.06 11.27
CA LEU A 90 7.41 7.55 10.17
C LEU A 90 6.07 8.27 10.10
N GLN A 91 5.37 8.37 11.24
CA GLN A 91 4.07 9.02 11.32
C GLN A 91 4.12 10.49 10.90
N ALA A 92 5.13 11.24 11.34
CA ALA A 92 5.33 12.63 10.95
C ALA A 92 5.56 12.77 9.44
N GLY A 93 6.48 11.96 8.90
CA GLY A 93 6.82 12.01 7.48
C GLY A 93 5.71 11.52 6.56
N LEU A 94 4.97 10.49 6.96
CA LEU A 94 3.79 10.01 6.22
C LEU A 94 2.67 11.06 6.19
N ARG A 95 2.42 11.73 7.32
CA ARG A 95 1.46 12.83 7.39
C ARG A 95 1.84 13.96 6.44
N GLN A 96 3.09 14.43 6.51
CA GLN A 96 3.64 15.45 5.63
C GLN A 96 3.47 15.07 4.16
N ARG A 97 3.87 13.85 3.80
CA ARG A 97 3.82 13.34 2.42
C ARG A 97 2.40 13.32 1.86
N VAL A 98 1.45 12.74 2.59
CA VAL A 98 0.06 12.62 2.13
C VAL A 98 -0.63 13.98 2.04
N GLN A 99 -0.27 14.94 2.90
CA GLN A 99 -0.74 16.32 2.79
C GLN A 99 -0.23 16.99 1.50
N ALA A 100 1.06 16.84 1.18
CA ALA A 100 1.64 17.37 -0.07
C ALA A 100 0.99 16.74 -1.31
N LEU A 101 0.79 15.40 -1.31
CA LEU A 101 0.13 14.69 -2.39
C LEU A 101 -1.33 15.12 -2.60
N ASN A 102 -2.09 15.36 -1.54
CA ASN A 102 -3.44 15.91 -1.65
C ASN A 102 -3.45 17.35 -2.18
N ARG A 103 -2.47 18.19 -1.79
CA ARG A 103 -2.29 19.53 -2.35
C ARG A 103 -1.94 19.49 -3.84
N PHE A 104 -1.04 18.58 -4.23
CA PHE A 104 -0.71 18.33 -5.62
C PHE A 104 -1.94 17.93 -6.45
N LEU A 105 -2.73 16.97 -5.96
CA LEU A 105 -3.95 16.54 -6.64
C LEU A 105 -4.97 17.68 -6.77
N PHE A 106 -5.13 18.51 -5.75
CA PHE A 106 -5.96 19.70 -5.86
C PHE A 106 -5.42 20.66 -6.93
N ASP A 107 -4.13 20.97 -6.88
CA ASP A 107 -3.49 21.93 -7.76
C ASP A 107 -3.60 21.55 -9.24
N ILE A 108 -3.34 20.30 -9.60
CA ILE A 108 -3.39 19.84 -11.00
C ILE A 108 -4.81 19.79 -11.61
N TYR A 109 -5.84 19.94 -10.80
CA TYR A 109 -7.24 20.02 -11.24
C TYR A 109 -7.84 21.43 -11.10
N HIS A 110 -7.13 22.42 -10.51
CA HIS A 110 -7.65 23.76 -10.27
C HIS A 110 -6.69 24.87 -10.69
N GLU A 111 -5.55 24.98 -10.03
CA GLU A 111 -4.72 26.18 -10.08
C GLU A 111 -3.48 26.02 -10.95
N PHE A 112 -2.98 24.81 -11.14
CA PHE A 112 -1.80 24.46 -11.95
C PHE A 112 -0.51 25.21 -11.51
N GLU A 113 -0.40 25.57 -10.24
CA GLU A 113 0.71 26.38 -9.71
C GLU A 113 2.05 25.67 -9.85
N ILE A 114 2.11 24.36 -9.53
CA ILE A 114 3.35 23.57 -9.62
C ILE A 114 3.83 23.43 -11.07
N ILE A 115 2.90 23.40 -12.03
CA ILE A 115 3.20 23.38 -13.47
C ILE A 115 3.73 24.73 -13.90
N ARG A 116 3.06 25.83 -13.51
CA ARG A 116 3.49 27.19 -13.82
C ARG A 116 4.86 27.52 -13.22
N ALA A 117 5.16 26.96 -12.05
CA ALA A 117 6.47 27.08 -11.40
C ALA A 117 7.56 26.24 -12.08
N GLY A 118 7.22 25.38 -13.04
CA GLY A 118 8.16 24.55 -13.77
C GLY A 118 8.74 23.37 -12.95
N VAL A 119 8.14 23.03 -11.82
CA VAL A 119 8.57 21.90 -10.98
C VAL A 119 8.23 20.58 -11.65
N ILE A 120 7.01 20.47 -12.21
CA ILE A 120 6.54 19.33 -12.99
C ILE A 120 6.06 19.85 -14.35
N SER A 121 6.40 19.15 -15.42
CA SER A 121 5.97 19.58 -16.75
C SER A 121 4.47 19.32 -16.96
N ALA A 122 3.82 20.21 -17.73
CA ALA A 122 2.41 20.05 -18.14
C ALA A 122 2.17 18.68 -18.82
N GLU A 123 3.10 18.25 -19.65
CA GLU A 123 3.05 16.96 -20.34
C GLU A 123 2.98 15.78 -19.37
N GLN A 124 3.80 15.79 -18.30
CA GLN A 124 3.79 14.70 -17.30
C GLN A 124 2.45 14.57 -16.57
N VAL A 125 1.71 15.66 -16.44
CA VAL A 125 0.39 15.67 -15.81
C VAL A 125 -0.71 15.37 -16.83
N PHE A 126 -0.79 16.12 -17.91
CA PHE A 126 -1.95 16.05 -18.83
C PHE A 126 -1.89 14.87 -19.81
N ALA A 127 -0.71 14.34 -20.13
CA ALA A 127 -0.55 13.11 -20.89
C ALA A 127 -0.58 11.85 -20.02
N ASN A 128 -0.71 11.98 -18.70
CA ASN A 128 -0.85 10.85 -17.82
C ASN A 128 -2.19 10.14 -18.05
N PRO A 129 -2.22 8.82 -18.33
CA PRO A 129 -3.46 8.08 -18.57
C PRO A 129 -4.45 8.13 -17.40
N GLN A 130 -3.95 8.40 -16.18
CA GLN A 130 -4.78 8.50 -14.98
C GLN A 130 -5.33 9.92 -14.75
N TYR A 131 -4.92 10.90 -15.57
CA TYR A 131 -5.48 12.24 -15.49
C TYR A 131 -6.91 12.25 -15.99
N GLN A 132 -7.82 12.79 -15.19
CA GLN A 132 -9.24 12.85 -15.50
C GLN A 132 -9.65 14.29 -15.82
N PRO A 133 -9.72 14.71 -17.09
CA PRO A 133 -10.06 16.09 -17.48
C PRO A 133 -11.38 16.59 -16.87
N GLY A 134 -12.34 15.69 -16.68
CA GLY A 134 -13.62 16.01 -16.07
C GLY A 134 -13.58 16.37 -14.59
N MET A 135 -12.44 16.19 -13.94
CA MET A 135 -12.22 16.63 -12.56
C MET A 135 -11.78 18.10 -12.45
N GLN A 136 -11.44 18.74 -13.59
CA GLN A 136 -11.04 20.15 -13.57
C GLN A 136 -12.14 21.03 -12.99
N ASN A 137 -11.76 21.88 -12.03
CA ASN A 137 -12.63 22.81 -11.32
C ASN A 137 -13.79 22.14 -10.54
N LEU A 138 -13.76 20.82 -10.34
CA LEU A 138 -14.75 20.12 -9.53
C LEU A 138 -14.48 20.35 -8.05
N LYS A 139 -15.40 21.01 -7.35
CA LYS A 139 -15.29 21.27 -5.93
C LYS A 139 -15.58 20.02 -5.12
N LEU A 140 -14.56 19.44 -4.54
CA LEU A 140 -14.68 18.31 -3.61
C LEU A 140 -14.80 18.84 -2.16
N PRO A 141 -15.53 18.11 -1.29
CA PRO A 141 -15.55 18.46 0.12
C PRO A 141 -14.14 18.54 0.70
N ARG A 142 -13.81 19.65 1.37
CA ARG A 142 -12.47 19.93 1.97
C ARG A 142 -11.32 19.99 0.96
N ASN A 143 -11.57 20.00 -0.34
CA ASN A 143 -10.56 19.87 -1.40
C ASN A 143 -9.70 18.61 -1.23
N LEU A 144 -10.31 17.52 -0.73
CA LEU A 144 -9.62 16.28 -0.42
C LEU A 144 -9.88 15.24 -1.53
N TYR A 145 -8.80 14.72 -2.10
CA TYR A 145 -8.82 13.73 -3.18
C TYR A 145 -8.55 12.32 -2.66
N SER A 146 -7.47 12.13 -1.90
CA SER A 146 -7.11 10.84 -1.34
C SER A 146 -7.46 10.80 0.15
N HIS A 147 -8.49 10.03 0.48
CA HIS A 147 -8.95 9.77 1.85
C HIS A 147 -8.16 8.64 2.49
N ILE A 148 -7.71 7.68 1.68
CA ILE A 148 -6.93 6.52 2.10
C ILE A 148 -5.70 6.44 1.22
N ALA A 149 -4.50 6.46 1.80
CA ALA A 149 -3.24 6.24 1.12
C ALA A 149 -2.48 5.08 1.74
N GLY A 150 -1.90 4.22 0.91
CA GLY A 150 -0.97 3.17 1.32
C GLY A 150 0.42 3.53 0.81
N ILE A 151 1.37 3.74 1.68
CA ILE A 151 2.72 4.18 1.32
C ILE A 151 3.70 3.03 1.53
N ASP A 152 4.34 2.56 0.47
CA ASP A 152 5.32 1.48 0.57
C ASP A 152 6.67 2.02 1.01
N LEU A 153 7.18 1.46 2.09
CA LEU A 153 8.43 1.83 2.74
C LEU A 153 9.39 0.65 2.79
N ILE A 154 10.65 0.95 2.60
CA ILE A 154 11.74 0.02 2.89
C ILE A 154 12.67 0.63 3.94
N ARG A 155 13.36 -0.19 4.71
CA ARG A 155 14.47 0.24 5.55
C ARG A 155 15.77 -0.11 4.84
N HIS A 156 16.66 0.86 4.68
CA HIS A 156 17.92 0.69 3.96
C HIS A 156 19.07 0.43 4.94
N ASN A 157 20.27 0.12 4.42
CA ASN A 157 21.47 -0.20 5.19
C ASN A 157 21.90 0.91 6.14
N ASP A 158 21.57 2.18 5.85
CA ASP A 158 21.81 3.32 6.75
C ASP A 158 20.86 3.36 7.96
N GLY A 159 19.91 2.42 8.03
CA GLY A 159 18.91 2.35 9.09
C GLY A 159 17.70 3.28 8.88
N ASP A 160 17.72 4.13 7.85
CA ASP A 160 16.63 5.04 7.53
C ASP A 160 15.54 4.36 6.69
N PHE A 161 14.30 4.86 6.85
CA PHE A 161 13.18 4.47 6.01
C PHE A 161 13.12 5.31 4.74
N TYR A 162 12.96 4.63 3.61
CA TYR A 162 12.78 5.23 2.30
C TYR A 162 11.41 4.89 1.75
N VAL A 163 10.76 5.86 1.14
CA VAL A 163 9.52 5.62 0.40
C VAL A 163 9.88 4.96 -0.92
N LEU A 164 9.20 3.85 -1.24
CA LEU A 164 9.37 3.10 -2.48
C LEU A 164 8.33 3.47 -3.53
N GLU A 165 7.07 3.61 -3.11
CA GLU A 165 5.95 4.06 -3.95
C GLU A 165 4.78 4.60 -3.12
N ASP A 166 3.92 5.38 -3.78
CA ASP A 166 2.69 5.93 -3.23
C ASP A 166 1.48 5.24 -3.88
N ASN A 167 0.51 4.79 -3.07
CA ASN A 167 -0.73 4.18 -3.56
C ASN A 167 -1.91 5.00 -3.06
N LEU A 168 -2.54 5.79 -3.95
CA LEU A 168 -3.62 6.72 -3.62
C LEU A 168 -4.96 6.40 -4.33
N ARG A 169 -5.00 5.45 -5.27
CA ARG A 169 -6.25 5.03 -5.93
C ARG A 169 -7.07 4.10 -5.03
N CYS A 170 -6.62 2.86 -4.91
CA CYS A 170 -7.29 1.80 -4.17
C CYS A 170 -6.27 0.98 -3.34
N PRO A 171 -5.59 1.58 -2.34
CA PRO A 171 -4.62 0.83 -1.55
C PRO A 171 -5.29 -0.37 -0.87
N SER A 172 -4.58 -1.51 -0.87
CA SER A 172 -5.03 -2.77 -0.30
C SER A 172 -4.02 -3.34 0.68
N GLY A 173 -4.49 -4.22 1.58
CA GLY A 173 -3.64 -4.96 2.50
C GLY A 173 -3.91 -4.68 3.98
N VAL A 174 -4.76 -3.72 4.32
CA VAL A 174 -5.06 -3.39 5.72
C VAL A 174 -5.78 -4.51 6.45
N SER A 175 -6.61 -5.28 5.76
CA SER A 175 -7.29 -6.45 6.35
C SER A 175 -6.27 -7.49 6.83
N TYR A 176 -5.21 -7.71 6.06
CA TYR A 176 -4.15 -8.64 6.42
C TYR A 176 -3.32 -8.13 7.62
N MET A 177 -3.05 -6.82 7.71
CA MET A 177 -2.44 -6.23 8.91
C MET A 177 -3.27 -6.54 10.17
N LEU A 178 -4.59 -6.37 10.10
CA LEU A 178 -5.50 -6.60 11.22
C LEU A 178 -5.64 -8.09 11.56
N GLU A 179 -5.73 -8.94 10.55
CA GLU A 179 -5.83 -10.40 10.76
C GLU A 179 -4.51 -10.99 11.25
N ASN A 180 -3.36 -10.50 10.79
CA ASN A 180 -2.06 -10.89 11.32
C ASN A 180 -1.97 -10.60 12.84
N ARG A 181 -2.40 -9.39 13.27
CA ARG A 181 -2.47 -9.02 14.69
C ARG A 181 -3.41 -9.95 15.48
N ARG A 182 -4.60 -10.22 14.98
CA ARG A 182 -5.56 -11.13 15.61
C ARG A 182 -5.01 -12.54 15.71
N MET A 183 -4.31 -13.00 14.67
CA MET A 183 -3.68 -14.31 14.65
C MET A 183 -2.60 -14.43 15.72
N MET A 184 -1.70 -13.44 15.81
CA MET A 184 -0.66 -13.40 16.84
C MET A 184 -1.23 -13.41 18.26
N MET A 185 -2.24 -12.57 18.51
CA MET A 185 -2.93 -12.52 19.82
C MET A 185 -3.57 -13.86 20.20
N ARG A 186 -4.06 -14.61 19.22
CA ARG A 186 -4.69 -15.92 19.42
C ARG A 186 -3.66 -17.03 19.66
N LEU A 187 -2.57 -17.00 18.88
CA LEU A 187 -1.54 -18.06 18.96
C LEU A 187 -0.60 -17.89 20.15
N PHE A 188 -0.32 -16.65 20.55
CA PHE A 188 0.67 -16.30 21.57
C PHE A 188 0.15 -15.21 22.53
N PRO A 189 -0.98 -15.45 23.23
CA PRO A 189 -1.57 -14.44 24.13
C PRO A 189 -0.63 -14.02 25.27
N GLU A 190 0.22 -14.93 25.73
CA GLU A 190 1.22 -14.68 26.78
C GLU A 190 2.32 -13.71 26.35
N LEU A 191 2.61 -13.65 25.06
CA LEU A 191 3.57 -12.73 24.50
C LEU A 191 3.02 -11.30 24.50
N PHE A 192 1.75 -11.13 24.11
CA PHE A 192 1.07 -9.83 24.18
C PHE A 192 0.86 -9.32 25.60
N ALA A 193 0.65 -10.20 26.56
CA ALA A 193 0.51 -9.80 27.96
C ALA A 193 1.76 -9.10 28.54
N LYS A 194 2.91 -9.29 27.91
CA LYS A 194 4.20 -8.73 28.33
C LYS A 194 4.71 -7.62 27.42
N ALA A 195 4.27 -7.61 26.17
CA ALA A 195 4.74 -6.68 25.15
C ALA A 195 3.92 -5.39 25.15
N PRO A 196 4.55 -4.20 25.26
CA PRO A 196 3.86 -2.92 25.13
C PRO A 196 3.60 -2.60 23.64
N VAL A 197 2.81 -3.44 22.98
CA VAL A 197 2.48 -3.31 21.55
C VAL A 197 1.28 -2.42 21.38
N ALA A 198 1.44 -1.32 20.62
CA ALA A 198 0.37 -0.40 20.33
C ALA A 198 -0.78 -1.04 19.53
N PRO A 199 -2.05 -0.75 19.89
CA PRO A 199 -3.22 -1.38 19.27
C PRO A 199 -3.48 -0.88 17.85
N VAL A 200 -3.94 -1.76 16.95
CA VAL A 200 -4.30 -1.44 15.57
C VAL A 200 -5.78 -1.74 15.25
N GLU A 201 -6.48 -2.42 16.13
CA GLU A 201 -7.83 -2.96 15.94
C GLU A 201 -8.88 -1.88 15.70
N HIS A 202 -8.60 -0.65 16.10
CA HIS A 202 -9.48 0.51 15.92
C HIS A 202 -9.41 1.12 14.50
N TYR A 203 -8.57 0.60 13.59
CA TYR A 203 -8.49 1.09 12.21
C TYR A 203 -9.83 1.14 11.48
N PRO A 204 -10.70 0.11 11.52
CA PRO A 204 -11.99 0.18 10.83
C PRO A 204 -12.90 1.30 11.36
N ALA A 205 -12.84 1.60 12.65
CA ALA A 205 -13.58 2.72 13.25
C ALA A 205 -13.08 4.07 12.69
N LEU A 206 -11.74 4.25 12.65
CA LEU A 206 -11.11 5.45 12.08
C LEU A 206 -11.42 5.60 10.57
N LEU A 207 -11.40 4.49 9.81
CA LEU A 207 -11.79 4.50 8.42
C LEU A 207 -13.24 4.92 8.23
N GLY A 208 -14.16 4.33 9.01
CA GLY A 208 -15.58 4.70 9.00
C GLY A 208 -15.82 6.16 9.35
N GLU A 209 -15.11 6.70 10.34
CA GLU A 209 -15.15 8.14 10.68
C GLU A 209 -14.62 9.02 9.54
N THR A 210 -13.51 8.60 8.91
CA THR A 210 -12.92 9.31 7.76
C THR A 210 -13.89 9.38 6.60
N LEU A 211 -14.53 8.26 6.26
CA LEU A 211 -15.51 8.18 5.18
C LEU A 211 -16.76 9.01 5.48
N ARG A 212 -17.31 8.92 6.69
CA ARG A 212 -18.45 9.76 7.09
C ARG A 212 -18.11 11.25 7.06
N ALA A 213 -16.89 11.61 7.47
CA ALA A 213 -16.43 13.00 7.45
C ALA A 213 -16.21 13.55 6.02
N ALA A 214 -16.15 12.69 5.00
CA ALA A 214 -16.05 13.11 3.61
C ALA A 214 -17.34 13.76 3.09
N SER A 215 -18.50 13.42 3.65
CA SER A 215 -19.79 14.03 3.30
C SER A 215 -20.06 15.29 4.10
N LEU A 216 -20.87 16.18 3.52
CA LEU A 216 -21.47 17.33 4.21
C LEU A 216 -22.77 16.96 4.95
N ASN A 217 -23.36 15.79 4.64
CA ASN A 217 -24.50 15.24 5.39
C ASN A 217 -24.01 14.83 6.80
N PRO A 218 -24.66 15.27 7.89
CA PRO A 218 -24.28 14.88 9.25
C PRO A 218 -24.44 13.39 9.55
N ASN A 219 -25.36 12.71 8.85
CA ASN A 219 -25.63 11.28 8.96
C ASN A 219 -25.56 10.61 7.59
N PRO A 220 -24.40 10.49 6.98
CA PRO A 220 -24.28 9.99 5.63
C PRO A 220 -24.43 8.47 5.57
N THR A 221 -25.12 7.99 4.54
CA THR A 221 -25.07 6.58 4.16
C THR A 221 -23.77 6.32 3.41
N VAL A 222 -22.95 5.42 3.95
CA VAL A 222 -21.65 5.01 3.38
C VAL A 222 -21.74 3.57 2.91
N VAL A 223 -21.22 3.26 1.73
CA VAL A 223 -21.14 1.89 1.20
C VAL A 223 -19.73 1.58 0.69
N VAL A 224 -19.38 0.29 0.65
CA VAL A 224 -18.17 -0.19 -0.06
C VAL A 224 -18.61 -0.71 -1.43
N LEU A 225 -18.15 -0.07 -2.51
CA LEU A 225 -18.36 -0.54 -3.87
C LEU A 225 -17.27 -1.51 -4.28
N THR A 226 -17.61 -2.78 -4.45
CA THR A 226 -16.68 -3.84 -4.88
C THR A 226 -16.92 -4.24 -6.34
N PRO A 227 -15.87 -4.64 -7.08
CA PRO A 227 -16.03 -5.28 -8.39
C PRO A 227 -16.50 -6.75 -8.30
N GLY A 228 -16.76 -7.24 -7.08
CA GLY A 228 -17.29 -8.58 -6.84
C GLY A 228 -16.23 -9.63 -6.50
N ARG A 229 -16.70 -10.86 -6.31
CA ARG A 229 -15.95 -11.99 -5.75
C ARG A 229 -14.72 -12.45 -6.56
N PHE A 230 -14.63 -12.07 -7.81
CA PHE A 230 -13.48 -12.43 -8.66
C PHE A 230 -12.29 -11.48 -8.52
N ASN A 231 -12.45 -10.40 -7.77
CA ASN A 231 -11.35 -9.48 -7.47
C ASN A 231 -10.41 -10.10 -6.44
N SER A 232 -9.09 -9.95 -6.66
CA SER A 232 -8.06 -10.49 -5.76
C SER A 232 -8.15 -9.97 -4.32
N ALA A 233 -8.67 -8.77 -4.12
CA ALA A 233 -8.84 -8.15 -2.81
C ALA A 233 -10.28 -8.25 -2.25
N TYR A 234 -11.13 -9.12 -2.81
CA TYR A 234 -12.54 -9.23 -2.37
C TYR A 234 -12.67 -9.55 -0.87
N PHE A 235 -11.78 -10.39 -0.33
CA PHE A 235 -11.73 -10.64 1.11
C PHE A 235 -11.64 -9.32 1.90
N GLU A 236 -10.73 -8.41 1.51
CA GLU A 236 -10.56 -7.11 2.18
C GLU A 236 -11.81 -6.24 2.06
N HIS A 237 -12.48 -6.23 0.91
CA HIS A 237 -13.70 -5.43 0.72
C HIS A 237 -14.80 -5.88 1.66
N ALA A 238 -15.06 -7.20 1.73
CA ALA A 238 -16.04 -7.80 2.62
C ALA A 238 -15.66 -7.64 4.10
N PHE A 239 -14.37 -7.81 4.42
CA PHE A 239 -13.85 -7.64 5.77
C PHE A 239 -14.09 -6.21 6.27
N LEU A 240 -13.67 -5.19 5.50
CA LEU A 240 -13.80 -3.80 5.90
C LEU A 240 -15.25 -3.35 6.01
N ALA A 241 -16.11 -3.73 5.05
CA ALA A 241 -17.54 -3.44 5.12
C ALA A 241 -18.16 -3.97 6.42
N ARG A 242 -17.87 -5.24 6.74
CA ARG A 242 -18.35 -5.89 7.98
C ARG A 242 -17.78 -5.22 9.24
N GLN A 243 -16.49 -4.87 9.28
CA GLN A 243 -15.87 -4.26 10.45
C GLN A 243 -16.37 -2.82 10.69
N MET A 244 -16.71 -2.09 9.63
CA MET A 244 -17.29 -0.75 9.72
C MET A 244 -18.80 -0.76 9.96
N GLY A 245 -19.47 -1.91 9.80
CA GLY A 245 -20.94 -2.03 9.88
C GLY A 245 -21.66 -1.27 8.76
N ILE A 246 -21.12 -1.33 7.54
CA ILE A 246 -21.70 -0.69 6.34
C ILE A 246 -21.88 -1.73 5.23
N GLU A 247 -22.73 -1.41 4.26
CA GLU A 247 -23.07 -2.33 3.18
C GLU A 247 -21.91 -2.51 2.20
N LEU A 248 -21.69 -3.76 1.79
CA LEU A 248 -20.89 -4.13 0.63
C LEU A 248 -21.82 -4.25 -0.57
N VAL A 249 -21.57 -3.46 -1.61
CA VAL A 249 -22.41 -3.41 -2.80
C VAL A 249 -21.57 -3.62 -4.07
N GLU A 250 -22.21 -4.22 -5.07
CA GLU A 250 -21.72 -4.26 -6.45
C GLU A 250 -22.42 -3.18 -7.29
N GLY A 251 -21.93 -2.89 -8.51
CA GLY A 251 -22.56 -1.88 -9.37
C GLY A 251 -24.03 -2.14 -9.64
N ALA A 252 -24.43 -3.41 -9.73
CA ALA A 252 -25.82 -3.82 -9.95
C ALA A 252 -26.76 -3.49 -8.77
N ASP A 253 -26.24 -3.29 -7.56
CA ASP A 253 -27.03 -2.93 -6.37
C ASP A 253 -27.34 -1.43 -6.31
N LEU A 254 -26.63 -0.63 -7.10
CA LEU A 254 -26.76 0.81 -7.14
C LEU A 254 -27.50 1.27 -8.40
N PHE A 255 -28.14 2.42 -8.32
CA PHE A 255 -28.73 3.09 -9.48
C PHE A 255 -28.82 4.61 -9.27
N ILE A 256 -28.91 5.34 -10.36
CA ILE A 256 -29.03 6.81 -10.34
C ILE A 256 -30.47 7.24 -10.60
N ARG A 257 -30.97 8.14 -9.77
CA ARG A 257 -32.25 8.80 -9.97
C ARG A 257 -32.12 10.28 -9.63
N ARG A 258 -32.43 11.18 -10.59
CA ARG A 258 -32.30 12.64 -10.44
C ARG A 258 -30.91 13.06 -9.93
N ASN A 259 -29.87 12.51 -10.54
CA ASN A 259 -28.47 12.73 -10.20
C ASN A 259 -28.10 12.40 -8.74
N LYS A 260 -28.83 11.51 -8.08
CA LYS A 260 -28.51 10.98 -6.77
C LYS A 260 -28.33 9.47 -6.85
N VAL A 261 -27.40 8.95 -6.08
CA VAL A 261 -27.14 7.51 -5.97
C VAL A 261 -28.07 6.88 -4.97
N TYR A 262 -28.64 5.75 -5.34
CA TYR A 262 -29.48 4.94 -4.45
C TYR A 262 -29.00 3.50 -4.45
N MET A 263 -29.03 2.90 -3.28
CA MET A 263 -28.84 1.47 -3.07
C MET A 263 -30.23 0.80 -3.02
N LYS A 264 -30.33 -0.37 -3.65
CA LYS A 264 -31.51 -1.25 -3.57
C LYS A 264 -31.53 -1.94 -2.21
N THR A 265 -32.62 -1.83 -1.48
CA THR A 265 -32.83 -2.55 -0.21
C THR A 265 -34.18 -3.22 -0.19
N THR A 266 -34.40 -4.15 0.75
CA THR A 266 -35.65 -4.88 0.90
C THR A 266 -36.86 -3.99 1.29
N ILE A 267 -36.55 -2.81 1.87
CA ILE A 267 -37.58 -1.83 2.28
C ILE A 267 -37.73 -0.67 1.29
N GLY A 268 -36.98 -0.71 0.16
CA GLY A 268 -37.00 0.31 -0.88
C GLY A 268 -35.65 1.00 -1.08
N PRO A 269 -35.56 1.96 -2.00
CA PRO A 269 -34.32 2.66 -2.32
C PRO A 269 -33.81 3.50 -1.15
N GLN A 270 -32.55 3.35 -0.79
CA GLN A 270 -31.84 4.17 0.18
C GLN A 270 -30.80 5.06 -0.53
N GLN A 271 -30.80 6.37 -0.28
CA GLN A 271 -29.80 7.27 -0.85
C GLN A 271 -28.43 6.96 -0.28
N VAL A 272 -27.40 6.97 -1.13
CA VAL A 272 -25.98 6.80 -0.78
C VAL A 272 -25.26 8.15 -0.90
N ASP A 273 -24.55 8.55 0.14
CA ASP A 273 -23.85 9.82 0.21
C ASP A 273 -22.32 9.66 -0.01
N VAL A 274 -21.76 8.52 0.40
CA VAL A 274 -20.31 8.23 0.26
C VAL A 274 -20.13 6.82 -0.27
N ILE A 275 -19.33 6.68 -1.28
CA ILE A 275 -18.90 5.39 -1.83
C ILE A 275 -17.39 5.22 -1.57
N TYR A 276 -17.04 4.27 -0.69
CA TYR A 276 -15.69 3.75 -0.63
C TYR A 276 -15.49 2.77 -1.77
N ARG A 277 -14.87 3.28 -2.85
CA ARG A 277 -14.72 2.53 -4.09
C ARG A 277 -13.52 1.58 -4.06
N ARG A 278 -13.73 0.38 -4.56
CA ARG A 278 -12.69 -0.60 -4.83
C ARG A 278 -12.67 -0.96 -6.32
N VAL A 279 -13.23 -0.09 -7.15
CA VAL A 279 -13.29 -0.15 -8.61
C VAL A 279 -12.45 0.98 -9.18
N ASP A 280 -11.63 0.70 -10.19
CA ASP A 280 -10.79 1.71 -10.85
C ASP A 280 -11.63 2.71 -11.65
N ASP A 281 -11.06 3.89 -11.89
CA ASP A 281 -11.72 5.04 -12.51
C ASP A 281 -12.45 4.68 -13.81
N ASP A 282 -11.78 3.95 -14.70
CA ASP A 282 -12.31 3.58 -16.02
C ASP A 282 -13.55 2.69 -15.95
N PHE A 283 -13.74 1.97 -14.85
CA PHE A 283 -14.85 1.02 -14.68
C PHE A 283 -15.98 1.53 -13.80
N LEU A 284 -15.85 2.75 -13.22
CA LEU A 284 -16.86 3.30 -12.30
C LEU A 284 -18.19 3.66 -12.96
N ASP A 285 -18.16 4.14 -14.20
CA ASP A 285 -19.35 4.54 -14.93
C ASP A 285 -19.20 4.22 -16.42
N PRO A 286 -19.98 3.26 -16.97
CA PRO A 286 -19.90 2.90 -18.38
C PRO A 286 -20.31 4.04 -19.34
N LEU A 287 -21.00 5.07 -18.85
CA LEU A 287 -21.37 6.23 -19.67
C LEU A 287 -20.26 7.29 -19.76
N ALA A 288 -19.24 7.20 -18.90
CA ALA A 288 -18.16 8.20 -18.84
C ALA A 288 -16.75 7.58 -19.02
N GLY A 289 -16.59 6.29 -18.73
CA GLY A 289 -15.35 5.53 -18.85
C GLY A 289 -15.44 4.42 -19.88
N ASN A 290 -15.09 3.20 -19.50
CA ASN A 290 -15.19 2.02 -20.36
C ASN A 290 -16.65 1.61 -20.58
N PRO A 291 -17.19 1.71 -21.81
CA PRO A 291 -18.60 1.40 -22.09
C PRO A 291 -18.97 -0.07 -21.88
N ASP A 292 -17.99 -0.97 -21.86
CA ASP A 292 -18.18 -2.40 -21.63
C ASP A 292 -18.12 -2.76 -20.13
N SER A 293 -17.97 -1.76 -19.25
CA SER A 293 -17.88 -2.01 -17.82
C SER A 293 -19.21 -2.51 -17.24
N MET A 294 -19.16 -3.69 -16.62
CA MET A 294 -20.24 -4.28 -15.82
C MET A 294 -20.03 -4.06 -14.31
N LEU A 295 -18.97 -3.37 -13.91
CA LEU A 295 -18.55 -3.21 -12.51
C LEU A 295 -19.06 -1.91 -11.89
N GLY A 296 -19.36 -0.92 -12.72
CA GLY A 296 -19.73 0.42 -12.32
C GLY A 296 -21.25 0.66 -12.32
N VAL A 297 -21.61 1.93 -12.17
CA VAL A 297 -22.99 2.38 -12.07
C VAL A 297 -23.26 3.42 -13.16
N PRO A 298 -24.15 3.15 -14.14
CA PRO A 298 -24.45 4.11 -15.19
C PRO A 298 -24.97 5.44 -14.65
N GLY A 299 -24.29 6.54 -14.97
CA GLY A 299 -24.62 7.88 -14.51
C GLY A 299 -24.00 8.29 -13.16
N LEU A 300 -23.15 7.46 -12.58
CA LEU A 300 -22.45 7.77 -11.32
C LEU A 300 -21.61 9.02 -11.44
N TYR A 301 -20.92 9.19 -12.57
CA TYR A 301 -20.07 10.36 -12.80
C TYR A 301 -20.87 11.68 -12.81
N ALA A 302 -22.07 11.69 -13.38
CA ALA A 302 -22.95 12.85 -13.34
C ALA A 302 -23.41 13.19 -11.90
N ALA A 303 -23.78 12.17 -11.11
CA ALA A 303 -24.11 12.35 -9.70
C ALA A 303 -22.93 12.88 -8.88
N TYR A 304 -21.72 12.38 -9.15
CA TYR A 304 -20.49 12.82 -8.50
C TYR A 304 -20.16 14.28 -8.85
N ARG A 305 -20.21 14.65 -10.14
CA ARG A 305 -19.96 16.03 -10.60
C ARG A 305 -20.92 17.05 -10.03
N THR A 306 -22.14 16.66 -9.73
CA THR A 306 -23.14 17.55 -9.11
C THR A 306 -23.02 17.62 -7.58
N GLY A 307 -22.03 16.95 -7.00
CA GLY A 307 -21.79 16.94 -5.55
C GLY A 307 -22.81 16.13 -4.72
N ASN A 308 -23.60 15.27 -5.39
CA ASN A 308 -24.63 14.46 -4.73
C ASN A 308 -24.13 13.17 -4.14
N VAL A 309 -22.87 12.80 -4.38
CA VAL A 309 -22.17 11.66 -3.79
C VAL A 309 -20.69 11.97 -3.70
N VAL A 310 -20.01 11.42 -2.71
CA VAL A 310 -18.55 11.49 -2.56
C VAL A 310 -17.95 10.13 -2.94
N LEU A 311 -16.90 10.15 -3.73
CA LEU A 311 -16.06 8.98 -3.99
C LEU A 311 -14.78 9.05 -3.15
N ALA A 312 -14.53 8.03 -2.38
CA ALA A 312 -13.29 7.86 -1.62
C ALA A 312 -12.51 6.63 -2.16
N ASN A 313 -11.34 6.77 -2.78
CA ASN A 313 -10.69 8.04 -3.12
C ASN A 313 -11.34 8.66 -4.38
N ALA A 314 -11.13 9.96 -4.57
CA ALA A 314 -11.66 10.67 -5.72
C ALA A 314 -11.15 10.10 -7.06
N MET A 315 -11.88 10.35 -8.13
CA MET A 315 -11.38 10.06 -9.49
C MET A 315 -10.13 10.92 -9.79
N GLY A 316 -9.24 10.38 -10.59
CA GLY A 316 -8.02 11.07 -11.02
C GLY A 316 -6.89 11.08 -9.99
N THR A 317 -7.03 10.42 -8.84
CA THR A 317 -5.95 10.26 -7.85
C THR A 317 -4.79 9.41 -8.38
N GLY A 318 -5.02 8.61 -9.41
CA GLY A 318 -4.02 7.76 -10.03
C GLY A 318 -2.82 8.51 -10.62
N VAL A 319 -2.94 9.81 -10.88
CA VAL A 319 -1.78 10.64 -11.27
C VAL A 319 -0.70 10.62 -10.16
N ALA A 320 -1.11 10.59 -8.91
CA ALA A 320 -0.19 10.55 -7.77
C ALA A 320 0.36 9.14 -7.48
N ASP A 321 -0.24 8.07 -8.04
CA ASP A 321 0.31 6.71 -8.00
C ASP A 321 1.43 6.49 -9.03
N ASP A 322 1.55 7.38 -10.01
CA ASP A 322 2.49 7.22 -11.13
C ASP A 322 3.93 7.28 -10.66
N LYS A 323 4.70 6.25 -10.99
CA LYS A 323 6.14 6.17 -10.66
C LYS A 323 6.98 7.26 -11.34
N ALA A 324 6.47 7.92 -12.39
CA ALA A 324 7.10 9.10 -12.98
C ALA A 324 6.80 10.40 -12.22
N ILE A 325 5.72 10.44 -11.42
CA ILE A 325 5.38 11.58 -10.54
C ILE A 325 6.04 11.43 -9.17
N TYR A 326 6.17 10.20 -8.67
CA TYR A 326 6.80 9.89 -7.39
C TYR A 326 8.13 10.64 -7.10
N PRO A 327 9.08 10.80 -8.07
CA PRO A 327 10.35 11.49 -7.81
C PRO A 327 10.20 12.96 -7.42
N PHE A 328 9.06 13.58 -7.70
CA PHE A 328 8.79 14.99 -7.41
C PHE A 328 8.15 15.22 -6.03
N VAL A 329 7.84 14.16 -5.28
CA VAL A 329 7.18 14.35 -3.97
C VAL A 329 8.01 15.15 -2.97
N PRO A 330 9.35 15.01 -2.89
CA PRO A 330 10.17 15.90 -2.08
C PRO A 330 10.02 17.38 -2.47
N GLU A 331 9.98 17.69 -3.75
CA GLU A 331 9.75 19.05 -4.26
C GLU A 331 8.32 19.53 -3.99
N MET A 332 7.31 18.65 -4.07
CA MET A 332 5.93 18.96 -3.68
C MET A 332 5.84 19.35 -2.21
N ILE A 333 6.56 18.67 -1.32
CA ILE A 333 6.60 18.99 0.11
C ILE A 333 7.14 20.41 0.31
N ARG A 334 8.28 20.73 -0.33
CA ARG A 334 8.85 22.09 -0.27
C ARG A 334 7.91 23.14 -0.85
N PHE A 335 7.32 22.83 -2.01
CA PHE A 335 6.47 23.75 -2.75
C PHE A 335 5.16 24.07 -2.03
N TYR A 336 4.44 23.06 -1.58
CA TYR A 336 3.11 23.24 -1.00
C TYR A 336 3.10 23.45 0.51
N LEU A 337 4.09 22.93 1.23
CA LEU A 337 4.14 22.99 2.69
C LEU A 337 5.23 23.94 3.20
N GLY A 338 6.20 24.29 2.38
CA GLY A 338 7.36 25.07 2.81
C GLY A 338 8.26 24.35 3.80
N GLU A 339 8.26 23.01 3.77
CA GLU A 339 8.95 22.16 4.73
C GLU A 339 10.01 21.31 4.03
N GLU A 340 11.02 20.85 4.78
CA GLU A 340 11.93 19.82 4.28
C GLU A 340 11.33 18.42 4.43
N PRO A 341 11.53 17.52 3.44
CA PRO A 341 11.04 16.15 3.52
C PRO A 341 11.61 15.38 4.71
N ILE A 342 10.74 14.83 5.55
CA ILE A 342 11.12 13.99 6.70
C ILE A 342 11.55 12.60 6.23
N LEU A 343 10.80 12.02 5.27
CA LEU A 343 11.12 10.72 4.69
C LEU A 343 11.86 10.90 3.37
N LYS A 344 12.88 10.08 3.16
CA LYS A 344 13.66 10.03 1.92
C LYS A 344 12.90 9.27 0.84
N ASN A 345 13.05 9.69 -0.41
CA ASN A 345 12.67 8.87 -1.57
C ASN A 345 13.83 7.95 -1.97
N VAL A 346 13.51 6.81 -2.54
CA VAL A 346 14.50 6.04 -3.29
C VAL A 346 14.94 6.85 -4.51
N PRO A 347 16.26 7.02 -4.75
CA PRO A 347 16.75 7.69 -5.95
C PRO A 347 16.13 7.08 -7.21
N THR A 348 15.60 7.93 -8.09
CA THR A 348 14.85 7.44 -9.25
C THR A 348 15.23 8.24 -10.50
N TRP A 349 15.65 7.52 -11.53
CA TRP A 349 15.93 8.05 -12.86
C TRP A 349 14.72 7.85 -13.77
N GLN A 350 14.40 8.87 -14.54
CA GLN A 350 13.26 8.86 -15.46
C GLN A 350 13.72 8.65 -16.90
N GLY A 351 13.29 7.60 -17.56
CA GLY A 351 13.69 7.30 -18.94
C GLY A 351 13.37 8.45 -19.93
N ARG A 352 12.34 9.24 -19.68
CA ARG A 352 11.99 10.42 -20.48
C ARG A 352 13.04 11.53 -20.47
N LYS A 353 13.92 11.57 -19.47
CA LYS A 353 15.02 12.54 -19.40
C LYS A 353 16.25 11.98 -20.12
N PRO A 354 16.79 12.63 -21.17
CA PRO A 354 17.88 12.07 -21.97
C PRO A 354 19.13 11.71 -21.14
N LYS A 355 19.46 12.50 -20.10
CA LYS A 355 20.58 12.21 -19.22
C LYS A 355 20.34 10.96 -18.37
N ASP A 356 19.12 10.82 -17.84
CA ASP A 356 18.70 9.67 -17.03
C ASP A 356 18.64 8.41 -17.90
N LEU A 357 18.08 8.50 -19.10
CA LEU A 357 18.01 7.38 -20.05
C LEU A 357 19.40 6.83 -20.37
N LYS A 358 20.36 7.72 -20.64
CA LYS A 358 21.73 7.32 -20.88
C LYS A 358 22.29 6.56 -19.66
N TYR A 359 22.12 7.12 -18.46
CA TYR A 359 22.56 6.49 -17.22
C TYR A 359 21.93 5.10 -17.03
N ILE A 360 20.61 4.98 -17.25
CA ILE A 360 19.87 3.72 -17.16
C ILE A 360 20.45 2.67 -18.11
N LEU A 361 20.67 3.05 -19.39
CA LEU A 361 21.18 2.13 -20.41
C LEU A 361 22.62 1.67 -20.12
N ASP A 362 23.45 2.55 -19.58
CA ASP A 362 24.85 2.25 -19.24
C ASP A 362 24.95 1.35 -17.99
N ASN A 363 24.02 1.50 -17.02
CA ASN A 363 24.05 0.81 -15.73
C ASN A 363 22.92 -0.23 -15.55
N LEU A 364 22.27 -0.64 -16.63
CA LEU A 364 21.09 -1.52 -16.59
C LEU A 364 21.26 -2.81 -15.75
N PRO A 365 22.44 -3.47 -15.72
CA PRO A 365 22.67 -4.66 -14.90
C PRO A 365 22.57 -4.42 -13.38
N ASP A 366 22.72 -3.17 -12.92
CA ASP A 366 22.76 -2.81 -11.50
C ASP A 366 21.44 -2.17 -11.01
N LEU A 367 20.48 -1.97 -11.92
CA LEU A 367 19.26 -1.21 -11.66
C LEU A 367 18.02 -2.11 -11.65
N VAL A 368 16.99 -1.65 -10.95
CA VAL A 368 15.63 -2.13 -11.07
C VAL A 368 14.87 -1.18 -11.98
N VAL A 369 14.40 -1.67 -13.12
CA VAL A 369 13.60 -0.89 -14.09
C VAL A 369 12.14 -1.27 -13.95
N LYS A 370 11.25 -0.27 -13.90
CA LYS A 370 9.80 -0.45 -13.70
C LYS A 370 9.02 0.36 -14.73
N GLU A 371 7.89 -0.17 -15.17
CA GLU A 371 6.92 0.63 -15.93
C GLU A 371 6.29 1.68 -15.02
N THR A 372 6.06 2.90 -15.56
CA THR A 372 5.50 4.04 -14.80
C THR A 372 4.10 3.75 -14.27
N GLN A 373 3.27 3.05 -15.05
CA GLN A 373 1.90 2.68 -14.73
C GLN A 373 1.76 1.22 -14.24
N GLY A 374 2.85 0.45 -14.18
CA GLY A 374 2.84 -0.95 -13.76
C GLY A 374 2.51 -1.13 -12.28
N ALA A 375 1.78 -2.20 -11.95
CA ALA A 375 1.44 -2.59 -10.59
C ALA A 375 1.79 -4.06 -10.34
N GLY A 376 1.89 -4.48 -9.06
CA GLY A 376 2.09 -5.88 -8.69
C GLY A 376 3.44 -6.51 -9.06
N GLY A 377 4.42 -5.70 -9.52
CA GLY A 377 5.75 -6.18 -9.94
C GLY A 377 5.80 -6.82 -11.33
N TYR A 378 4.73 -6.74 -12.11
CA TYR A 378 4.73 -7.16 -13.50
C TYR A 378 5.47 -6.11 -14.37
N GLY A 379 6.15 -6.58 -15.45
CA GLY A 379 6.88 -5.68 -16.36
C GLY A 379 8.13 -5.03 -15.72
N MET A 380 8.70 -5.64 -14.68
CA MET A 380 9.87 -5.15 -13.96
C MET A 380 11.12 -5.95 -14.32
N LEU A 381 12.25 -5.25 -14.49
CA LEU A 381 13.57 -5.85 -14.60
C LEU A 381 14.33 -5.68 -13.30
N ILE A 382 14.87 -6.76 -12.74
CA ILE A 382 15.87 -6.71 -11.65
C ILE A 382 17.23 -7.02 -12.28
N GLY A 383 18.00 -5.98 -12.60
CA GLY A 383 19.23 -6.06 -13.36
C GLY A 383 20.22 -7.12 -12.86
N PRO A 384 20.56 -7.18 -11.55
CA PRO A 384 21.50 -8.17 -11.02
C PRO A 384 21.07 -9.64 -11.18
N LYS A 385 19.77 -9.88 -11.37
CA LYS A 385 19.19 -11.24 -11.55
C LYS A 385 18.84 -11.54 -13.01
N ALA A 386 18.97 -10.55 -13.89
CA ALA A 386 18.52 -10.64 -15.26
C ALA A 386 19.52 -11.37 -16.15
N SER A 387 18.99 -12.21 -17.04
CA SER A 387 19.76 -12.82 -18.12
C SER A 387 20.19 -11.78 -19.17
N LYS A 388 21.22 -12.09 -19.95
CA LYS A 388 21.66 -11.25 -21.09
C LYS A 388 20.52 -10.99 -22.08
N LYS A 389 19.60 -11.94 -22.26
CA LYS A 389 18.44 -11.82 -23.14
C LYS A 389 17.45 -10.80 -22.60
N GLU A 390 17.14 -10.84 -21.32
CA GLU A 390 16.25 -9.88 -20.64
C GLU A 390 16.84 -8.48 -20.66
N LEU A 391 18.14 -8.33 -20.34
CA LEU A 391 18.83 -7.02 -20.43
C LEU A 391 18.78 -6.45 -21.85
N SER A 392 19.00 -7.27 -22.88
CA SER A 392 18.89 -6.85 -24.28
C SER A 392 17.47 -6.43 -24.65
N HIS A 393 16.48 -7.19 -24.21
CA HIS A 393 15.06 -6.88 -24.41
C HIS A 393 14.68 -5.55 -23.78
N PHE A 394 15.03 -5.32 -22.51
CA PHE A 394 14.74 -4.06 -21.83
C PHE A 394 15.47 -2.86 -22.41
N ARG A 395 16.72 -3.04 -22.92
CA ARG A 395 17.40 -1.98 -23.70
C ARG A 395 16.59 -1.55 -24.93
N SER A 396 15.97 -2.50 -25.61
CA SER A 396 15.13 -2.21 -26.78
C SER A 396 13.84 -1.48 -26.38
N LEU A 397 13.19 -1.92 -25.28
CA LEU A 397 12.00 -1.27 -24.75
C LEU A 397 12.26 0.17 -24.29
N LEU A 398 13.34 0.39 -23.52
CA LEU A 398 13.76 1.70 -23.06
C LEU A 398 14.06 2.68 -24.19
N ARG A 399 14.65 2.21 -25.29
CA ARG A 399 14.90 3.04 -26.48
C ARG A 399 13.63 3.35 -27.27
N ALA A 400 12.70 2.38 -27.32
CA ALA A 400 11.45 2.53 -28.09
C ALA A 400 10.42 3.40 -27.36
N ARG A 401 10.32 3.31 -26.03
CA ARG A 401 9.34 4.01 -25.19
C ARG A 401 9.96 4.49 -23.87
N PRO A 402 10.91 5.42 -23.92
CA PRO A 402 11.64 5.85 -22.72
C PRO A 402 10.72 6.44 -21.64
N ASP A 403 9.65 7.12 -22.04
CA ASP A 403 8.70 7.77 -21.11
C ASP A 403 7.92 6.79 -20.26
N ASN A 404 7.85 5.52 -20.66
CA ASN A 404 7.12 4.48 -19.96
C ASN A 404 7.91 3.83 -18.83
N TYR A 405 9.15 4.24 -18.60
CA TYR A 405 10.05 3.57 -17.64
C TYR A 405 10.72 4.54 -16.68
N ILE A 406 10.85 4.06 -15.45
CA ILE A 406 11.76 4.59 -14.44
C ILE A 406 12.80 3.52 -14.07
N ALA A 407 13.92 3.95 -13.50
CA ALA A 407 14.88 3.05 -12.89
C ALA A 407 15.26 3.52 -11.50
N GLN A 408 15.53 2.56 -10.63
CA GLN A 408 15.97 2.77 -9.25
C GLN A 408 17.21 1.90 -9.00
N PRO A 409 18.09 2.25 -8.03
CA PRO A 409 19.19 1.36 -7.65
C PRO A 409 18.59 0.07 -7.07
N THR A 410 19.33 -1.03 -7.20
CA THR A 410 18.98 -2.24 -6.45
C THR A 410 19.25 -1.96 -4.98
N LEU A 411 18.20 -1.85 -4.20
CA LEU A 411 18.27 -1.53 -2.77
C LEU A 411 18.49 -2.80 -1.95
N SER A 412 19.32 -2.69 -0.95
CA SER A 412 19.39 -3.69 0.11
C SER A 412 18.25 -3.45 1.07
N LEU A 413 17.18 -4.23 0.94
CA LEU A 413 16.08 -4.24 1.90
C LEU A 413 16.58 -4.77 3.24
N SER A 414 16.11 -4.23 4.35
CA SER A 414 16.38 -4.80 5.68
C SER A 414 15.93 -6.25 5.76
N THR A 415 16.51 -6.98 6.71
CA THR A 415 16.11 -8.34 7.05
C THR A 415 15.49 -8.41 8.44
N CYS A 416 14.66 -9.42 8.65
CA CYS A 416 14.04 -9.73 9.94
C CYS A 416 14.03 -11.25 10.12
N PRO A 417 14.17 -11.77 11.35
CA PRO A 417 14.00 -13.19 11.62
C PRO A 417 12.66 -13.68 11.08
N THR A 418 12.68 -14.78 10.34
CA THR A 418 11.50 -15.36 9.69
C THR A 418 11.53 -16.86 9.89
N PHE A 419 10.40 -17.45 10.29
CA PHE A 419 10.30 -18.89 10.51
C PHE A 419 10.09 -19.59 9.16
N VAL A 420 11.14 -20.22 8.68
CA VAL A 420 11.19 -20.98 7.41
C VAL A 420 11.43 -22.46 7.68
N ASN A 421 11.50 -23.25 6.62
CA ASN A 421 11.67 -24.71 6.79
C ASN A 421 13.00 -25.10 7.44
N GLU A 422 14.01 -24.25 7.28
CA GLU A 422 15.36 -24.45 7.84
C GLU A 422 15.53 -23.83 9.26
N GLY A 423 14.44 -23.46 9.92
CA GLY A 423 14.44 -22.80 11.23
C GLY A 423 14.17 -21.30 11.14
N VAL A 424 14.89 -20.48 11.93
CA VAL A 424 14.76 -19.01 11.90
C VAL A 424 15.89 -18.42 11.10
N ALA A 425 15.53 -17.79 9.98
CA ALA A 425 16.49 -17.21 9.04
C ALA A 425 16.13 -15.75 8.69
N PRO A 426 17.11 -14.89 8.37
CA PRO A 426 16.87 -13.53 7.95
C PRO A 426 16.19 -13.51 6.57
N ARG A 427 15.14 -12.72 6.41
CA ARG A 427 14.43 -12.52 5.14
C ARG A 427 14.13 -11.05 4.93
N HIS A 428 14.25 -10.61 3.68
CA HIS A 428 13.96 -9.24 3.27
C HIS A 428 12.48 -8.89 3.41
N LEU A 429 12.21 -7.62 3.74
CA LEU A 429 10.86 -7.15 4.00
C LEU A 429 10.65 -5.69 3.60
N ASP A 430 9.40 -5.32 3.47
CA ASP A 430 8.93 -3.94 3.35
C ASP A 430 7.81 -3.64 4.34
N LEU A 431 7.28 -2.43 4.31
CA LEU A 431 6.19 -1.97 5.17
C LEU A 431 5.21 -1.12 4.37
N ARG A 432 3.92 -1.38 4.51
CA ARG A 432 2.84 -0.52 4.00
C ARG A 432 1.96 -0.01 5.15
N PRO A 433 2.25 1.16 5.72
CA PRO A 433 1.30 1.90 6.56
C PRO A 433 0.12 2.42 5.74
N PHE A 434 -1.01 2.62 6.43
CA PHE A 434 -2.22 3.19 5.85
C PHE A 434 -2.54 4.52 6.50
N VAL A 435 -2.57 5.58 5.69
CA VAL A 435 -2.84 6.95 6.14
C VAL A 435 -4.27 7.32 5.79
N LEU A 436 -5.01 7.79 6.77
CA LEU A 436 -6.39 8.23 6.63
C LEU A 436 -6.46 9.76 6.67
N SER A 437 -7.04 10.35 5.63
CA SER A 437 -7.22 11.80 5.50
C SER A 437 -8.70 12.16 5.55
N GLY A 438 -9.10 12.86 6.59
CA GLY A 438 -10.45 13.36 6.81
C GLY A 438 -10.43 14.77 7.38
N LYS A 439 -11.04 14.99 8.55
CA LYS A 439 -10.91 16.24 9.29
C LYS A 439 -9.46 16.49 9.74
N LYS A 440 -8.73 15.43 9.99
CA LYS A 440 -7.30 15.39 10.30
C LYS A 440 -6.66 14.23 9.56
N VAL A 441 -5.35 14.27 9.38
CA VAL A 441 -4.56 13.13 8.86
C VAL A 441 -4.17 12.26 10.05
N GLN A 442 -4.54 10.97 9.98
CA GLN A 442 -4.35 10.03 11.08
C GLN A 442 -4.01 8.63 10.56
N MET A 443 -3.42 7.81 11.41
CA MET A 443 -3.09 6.42 11.13
C MET A 443 -3.01 5.63 12.44
N VAL A 444 -3.18 4.32 12.37
CA VAL A 444 -2.90 3.43 13.49
C VAL A 444 -1.40 3.14 13.57
N PRO A 445 -0.84 2.82 14.75
CA PRO A 445 0.57 2.47 14.91
C PRO A 445 0.84 1.06 14.37
N GLY A 446 1.05 0.96 13.05
CA GLY A 446 1.26 -0.31 12.36
C GLY A 446 1.20 -0.17 10.84
N GLY A 447 1.36 -1.29 10.18
CA GLY A 447 1.31 -1.40 8.73
C GLY A 447 1.36 -2.87 8.32
N LEU A 448 1.09 -3.16 7.05
CA LEU A 448 1.31 -4.48 6.51
C LEU A 448 2.81 -4.66 6.25
N THR A 449 3.47 -5.55 6.99
CA THR A 449 4.81 -6.03 6.65
C THR A 449 4.69 -7.21 5.68
N ARG A 450 5.30 -7.06 4.49
CA ARG A 450 5.44 -8.15 3.51
C ARG A 450 6.86 -8.70 3.61
N VAL A 451 7.03 -10.00 3.46
CA VAL A 451 8.31 -10.68 3.63
C VAL A 451 8.60 -11.62 2.46
N ALA A 452 9.83 -11.60 1.96
CA ALA A 452 10.31 -12.53 0.95
C ALA A 452 10.62 -13.89 1.61
N LEU A 453 9.92 -14.95 1.23
CA LEU A 453 10.11 -16.27 1.86
C LEU A 453 11.33 -17.02 1.30
N LYS A 454 11.75 -16.71 0.07
CA LYS A 454 12.96 -17.29 -0.52
C LYS A 454 14.21 -16.53 -0.08
N GLU A 455 15.25 -17.28 0.27
CA GLU A 455 16.55 -16.72 0.60
C GLU A 455 17.07 -15.79 -0.53
N GLY A 456 17.58 -14.62 -0.13
CA GLY A 456 18.14 -13.60 -1.04
C GLY A 456 17.13 -13.01 -2.06
N SER A 457 15.84 -13.33 -1.95
CA SER A 457 14.80 -12.69 -2.77
C SER A 457 14.49 -11.30 -2.27
N LEU A 458 14.43 -10.32 -3.18
CA LEU A 458 13.94 -8.96 -2.92
C LEU A 458 12.46 -8.79 -3.25
N VAL A 459 11.81 -9.86 -3.71
CA VAL A 459 10.39 -9.85 -4.10
C VAL A 459 9.55 -10.18 -2.88
N VAL A 460 8.91 -9.18 -2.32
CA VAL A 460 8.06 -9.28 -1.11
C VAL A 460 6.56 -9.33 -1.42
N ASN A 461 6.16 -9.04 -2.66
CA ASN A 461 4.76 -8.97 -3.06
C ASN A 461 4.05 -10.33 -2.92
N SER A 462 2.90 -10.34 -2.26
CA SER A 462 2.08 -11.56 -2.06
C SER A 462 1.63 -12.19 -3.38
N SER A 463 1.38 -11.39 -4.43
CA SER A 463 1.07 -11.85 -5.79
C SER A 463 2.18 -12.68 -6.43
N GLN A 464 3.42 -12.56 -5.94
CA GLN A 464 4.60 -13.28 -6.42
C GLN A 464 5.16 -14.26 -5.38
N GLY A 465 4.35 -14.67 -4.41
CA GLY A 465 4.69 -15.68 -3.40
C GLY A 465 5.36 -15.12 -2.15
N GLY A 466 5.29 -13.82 -1.91
CA GLY A 466 5.67 -13.22 -0.63
C GLY A 466 4.67 -13.55 0.48
N GLY A 467 5.18 -13.60 1.71
CA GLY A 467 4.37 -13.77 2.93
C GLY A 467 4.10 -12.45 3.66
N THR A 468 3.44 -12.55 4.80
CA THR A 468 3.15 -11.42 5.69
C THR A 468 3.58 -11.71 7.12
N LYS A 469 3.84 -10.65 7.88
CA LYS A 469 4.15 -10.67 9.32
C LYS A 469 3.28 -9.66 10.06
N ASP A 470 3.03 -9.91 11.34
CA ASP A 470 2.49 -8.85 12.21
C ASP A 470 3.54 -7.77 12.45
N THR A 471 3.11 -6.51 12.44
CA THR A 471 3.96 -5.35 12.71
C THR A 471 3.68 -4.81 14.10
N TRP A 472 4.66 -4.87 14.98
CA TRP A 472 4.58 -4.39 16.35
C TRP A 472 5.24 -3.03 16.48
N VAL A 473 4.47 -2.01 16.74
CA VAL A 473 4.97 -0.71 17.17
C VAL A 473 4.92 -0.66 18.67
N LEU A 474 6.03 -0.32 19.33
CA LEU A 474 6.10 -0.29 20.77
C LEU A 474 5.58 1.03 21.35
N GLU A 475 4.91 0.99 22.51
CA GLU A 475 4.38 2.16 23.23
C GLU A 475 5.43 2.85 24.14
N GLY A 476 6.71 2.56 24.01
CA GLY A 476 7.79 3.15 24.79
C GLY A 476 9.14 2.88 24.16
N GLU A 477 10.18 3.53 24.66
CA GLU A 477 11.54 3.40 24.11
C GLU A 477 12.24 2.10 24.54
N GLU A 478 11.80 1.45 25.62
CA GLU A 478 12.38 0.22 26.15
C GLU A 478 11.30 -0.83 26.48
N CYS A 479 11.58 -2.07 26.11
CA CYS A 479 10.93 -3.28 26.63
C CYS A 479 11.79 -3.90 27.72
#